data_e73199e590fe159de34cd313b145c503
#
_entry.id   e73199e590fe159de34cd313b145c503
#
_cell.length_a   1.000
_cell.length_b   1.000
_cell.length_c   1.000
_cell.angle_alpha   90.00
_cell.angle_beta   90.00
_cell.angle_gamma   90.00
#
_symmetry.space_group_name_H-M   'P 1'
#
loop_
_entity.id
_entity.type
_entity.pdbx_description
1 polymer ?
#
loop_
_entity_poly.entity_id
_entity_poly.type
_entity_poly.pdbx_seq_one_letter_code
_entity_poly.pdbx_strand_id
1 'polypeptide(L)'
;MKQWFDDVLTYGWAYGSRGTQLKDRKIGLAVSIGSSEQDYQAPYDLTAVLRPYEMTLHYVKADYQGAFSLFGANTDVSLVTNTPQAINQSAADYIKFLNTF
;
A
#
# COMPACT_ATOMS: atom_id res chain seq x y z
N MET A 1 -9.01 -2.27 -0.43
CA MET A 1 -7.95 -2.37 -1.45
C MET A 1 -8.24 -3.47 -2.46
N LYS A 2 -8.53 -4.68 -2.01
CA LYS A 2 -8.76 -5.81 -2.93
C LYS A 2 -9.92 -5.55 -3.89
N GLN A 3 -11.02 -4.98 -3.41
CA GLN A 3 -12.19 -4.69 -4.26
C GLN A 3 -11.82 -3.71 -5.38
N TRP A 4 -10.99 -2.69 -5.09
CA TRP A 4 -10.52 -1.77 -6.12
C TRP A 4 -9.77 -2.51 -7.23
N PHE A 5 -8.88 -3.46 -6.85
CA PHE A 5 -8.15 -4.28 -7.81
C PHE A 5 -9.11 -5.10 -8.66
N ASP A 6 -10.12 -5.72 -8.02
CA ASP A 6 -11.07 -6.57 -8.74
C ASP A 6 -11.97 -5.77 -9.70
N ASP A 7 -12.38 -4.55 -9.31
CA ASP A 7 -13.31 -3.73 -10.08
C ASP A 7 -12.62 -2.92 -11.18
N VAL A 8 -11.40 -2.47 -10.95
CA VAL A 8 -10.70 -1.56 -11.85
C VAL A 8 -9.80 -2.29 -12.85
N LEU A 9 -9.14 -3.37 -12.41
CA LEU A 9 -8.18 -4.09 -13.27
C LEU A 9 -8.91 -5.09 -14.16
N THR A 10 -9.60 -4.59 -15.16
CA THR A 10 -10.41 -5.41 -16.06
C THR A 10 -9.65 -5.72 -17.35
N TYR A 11 -10.01 -6.86 -17.97
CA TYR A 11 -9.48 -7.26 -19.26
C TYR A 11 -9.83 -6.24 -20.34
N GLY A 12 -8.85 -5.95 -21.21
CA GLY A 12 -9.04 -4.99 -22.29
C GLY A 12 -8.84 -3.52 -21.88
N TRP A 13 -8.77 -3.25 -20.56
CA TRP A 13 -8.45 -1.92 -20.03
C TRP A 13 -7.10 -1.92 -19.31
N ALA A 14 -6.93 -2.78 -18.32
CA ALA A 14 -5.72 -2.85 -17.50
C ALA A 14 -4.73 -3.89 -18.02
N TYR A 15 -5.20 -4.95 -18.66
CA TYR A 15 -4.35 -6.03 -19.18
C TYR A 15 -4.95 -6.62 -20.46
N GLY A 16 -4.21 -7.55 -21.09
CA GLY A 16 -4.52 -8.05 -22.40
C GLY A 16 -3.83 -7.20 -23.48
N SER A 17 -3.96 -7.60 -24.75
CA SER A 17 -3.22 -6.98 -25.85
C SER A 17 -3.53 -5.48 -26.03
N ARG A 18 -4.72 -5.03 -25.64
CA ARG A 18 -5.15 -3.62 -25.74
C ARG A 18 -5.27 -2.96 -24.36
N GLY A 19 -5.04 -3.68 -23.26
CA GLY A 19 -5.17 -3.20 -21.91
C GLY A 19 -3.90 -2.53 -21.42
N THR A 20 -3.65 -1.29 -21.79
CA THR A 20 -2.41 -0.56 -21.47
C THR A 20 -2.64 0.70 -20.66
N GLN A 21 -3.81 0.87 -20.04
CA GLN A 21 -4.18 2.13 -19.39
C GLN A 21 -3.33 2.44 -18.15
N LEU A 22 -2.78 1.42 -17.49
CA LEU A 22 -1.92 1.60 -16.32
C LEU A 22 -0.43 1.48 -16.63
N LYS A 23 -0.08 1.25 -17.88
CA LYS A 23 1.32 1.12 -18.28
C LYS A 23 2.10 2.38 -17.90
N ASP A 24 3.20 2.18 -17.18
CA ASP A 24 4.13 3.23 -16.73
C ASP A 24 3.50 4.24 -15.76
N ARG A 25 2.27 3.99 -15.27
CA ARG A 25 1.67 4.79 -14.22
C ARG A 25 2.36 4.53 -12.89
N LYS A 26 2.72 5.57 -12.19
CA LYS A 26 3.33 5.46 -10.87
C LYS A 26 2.25 5.20 -9.84
N ILE A 27 2.29 4.04 -9.22
CA ILE A 27 1.30 3.62 -8.23
C ILE A 27 2.01 3.16 -6.97
N GLY A 28 1.67 3.77 -5.85
CA GLY A 28 2.09 3.33 -4.52
C GLY A 28 0.91 2.84 -3.72
N LEU A 29 1.18 2.14 -2.64
CA LEU A 29 0.18 1.68 -1.69
C LEU A 29 0.31 2.45 -0.39
N ALA A 30 -0.81 2.88 0.17
CA ALA A 30 -0.85 3.47 1.50
C ALA A 30 -1.80 2.62 2.34
N VAL A 31 -1.29 2.05 3.44
CA VAL A 31 -2.06 1.14 4.27
C VAL A 31 -1.98 1.54 5.74
N SER A 32 -3.10 1.40 6.46
CA SER A 32 -3.14 1.48 7.90
C SER A 32 -3.35 0.08 8.48
N ILE A 33 -2.68 -0.21 9.59
CA ILE A 33 -2.64 -1.55 10.17
C ILE A 33 -2.97 -1.41 11.66
N GLY A 34 -3.97 -2.20 12.13
CA GLY A 34 -4.42 -2.14 13.52
C GLY A 34 -3.38 -2.70 14.50
N SER A 35 -2.58 -3.67 14.08
CA SER A 35 -1.56 -4.29 14.92
C SER A 35 -0.30 -3.43 14.99
N SER A 36 0.64 -3.82 15.88
CA SER A 36 1.93 -3.17 15.98
C SER A 36 2.88 -3.66 14.88
N GLU A 37 3.92 -2.87 14.61
CA GLU A 37 4.95 -3.25 13.64
C GLU A 37 5.65 -4.56 14.03
N GLN A 38 5.74 -4.87 15.33
CA GLN A 38 6.37 -6.09 15.82
C GLN A 38 5.63 -7.35 15.37
N ASP A 39 4.33 -7.25 15.08
CA ASP A 39 3.55 -8.39 14.58
C ASP A 39 3.88 -8.73 13.12
N TYR A 40 4.58 -7.84 12.43
CA TYR A 40 4.92 -7.98 11.02
C TYR A 40 6.42 -8.19 10.84
N GLN A 41 6.91 -9.32 11.38
CA GLN A 41 8.31 -9.73 11.28
C GLN A 41 8.46 -10.88 10.29
N ALA A 42 9.66 -10.99 9.70
CA ALA A 42 9.94 -12.06 8.75
C ALA A 42 9.62 -13.45 9.35
N PRO A 43 9.01 -14.36 8.56
CA PRO A 43 8.73 -14.27 7.12
C PRO A 43 7.42 -13.55 6.77
N TYR A 44 6.69 -12.98 7.74
CA TYR A 44 5.39 -12.35 7.55
C TYR A 44 5.46 -10.82 7.64
N ASP A 45 6.57 -10.25 7.22
CA ASP A 45 6.74 -8.80 7.16
C ASP A 45 5.75 -8.16 6.15
N LEU A 46 5.53 -6.87 6.27
CA LEU A 46 4.55 -6.16 5.46
C LEU A 46 4.83 -6.29 3.96
N THR A 47 6.10 -6.28 3.56
CA THR A 47 6.48 -6.48 2.16
C THR A 47 5.96 -7.82 1.64
N ALA A 48 6.10 -8.90 2.43
CA ALA A 48 5.61 -10.22 2.06
C ALA A 48 4.07 -10.23 1.96
N VAL A 49 3.38 -9.58 2.90
CA VAL A 49 1.91 -9.50 2.91
C VAL A 49 1.39 -8.74 1.68
N LEU A 50 2.10 -7.70 1.25
CA LEU A 50 1.69 -6.87 0.11
C LEU A 50 2.19 -7.39 -1.24
N ARG A 51 2.96 -8.48 -1.25
CA ARG A 51 3.54 -9.03 -2.48
C ARG A 51 2.51 -9.34 -3.57
N PRO A 52 1.32 -9.90 -3.27
CA PRO A 52 0.32 -10.13 -4.30
C PRO A 52 -0.13 -8.86 -5.03
N TYR A 53 -0.23 -7.74 -4.31
CA TYR A 53 -0.60 -6.46 -4.92
C TYR A 53 0.52 -5.91 -5.79
N GLU A 54 1.76 -6.02 -5.33
CA GLU A 54 2.94 -5.64 -6.11
C GLU A 54 3.01 -6.44 -7.42
N MET A 55 2.84 -7.76 -7.33
CA MET A 55 2.84 -8.64 -8.50
C MET A 55 1.73 -8.27 -9.49
N THR A 56 0.55 -7.94 -8.98
CA THR A 56 -0.58 -7.53 -9.81
C THR A 56 -0.28 -6.23 -10.54
N LEU A 57 0.33 -5.26 -9.85
CA LEU A 57 0.73 -3.98 -10.46
C LEU A 57 1.81 -4.18 -11.52
N HIS A 58 2.75 -5.09 -11.30
CA HIS A 58 3.72 -5.48 -12.33
C HIS A 58 3.05 -6.10 -13.54
N TYR A 59 2.07 -6.95 -13.31
CA TYR A 59 1.36 -7.62 -14.39
C TYR A 59 0.68 -6.63 -15.33
N VAL A 60 0.08 -5.56 -14.78
CA VAL A 60 -0.55 -4.50 -15.59
C VAL A 60 0.45 -3.45 -16.06
N LYS A 61 1.75 -3.68 -15.85
CA LYS A 61 2.86 -2.83 -16.29
C LYS A 61 2.89 -1.45 -15.66
N ALA A 62 2.28 -1.30 -14.48
CA ALA A 62 2.42 -0.09 -13.68
C ALA A 62 3.82 0.01 -13.09
N ASP A 63 4.24 1.24 -12.79
CA ASP A 63 5.50 1.51 -12.11
C ASP A 63 5.23 1.58 -10.60
N TYR A 64 5.47 0.49 -9.90
CA TYR A 64 5.20 0.37 -8.47
C TYR A 64 6.19 1.19 -7.65
N GLN A 65 5.69 2.10 -6.82
CA GLN A 65 6.49 3.04 -6.04
C GLN A 65 6.72 2.60 -4.59
N GLY A 66 6.29 1.42 -4.21
CA GLY A 66 6.41 0.93 -2.85
C GLY A 66 5.15 1.17 -2.02
N ALA A 67 5.27 0.95 -0.72
CA ALA A 67 4.16 1.08 0.21
C ALA A 67 4.53 2.02 1.37
N PHE A 68 3.55 2.83 1.77
CA PHE A 68 3.59 3.61 3.00
C PHE A 68 2.64 2.98 4.00
N SER A 69 3.05 2.85 5.26
CA SER A 69 2.27 2.17 6.29
C SER A 69 2.19 2.97 7.58
N LEU A 70 1.06 2.83 8.27
CA LEU A 70 0.87 3.30 9.63
C LEU A 70 0.43 2.12 10.48
N PHE A 71 1.28 1.69 11.41
CA PHE A 71 0.96 0.62 12.36
C PHE A 71 0.26 1.19 13.60
N GLY A 72 -0.43 0.31 14.34
CA GLY A 72 -1.11 0.69 15.59
C GLY A 72 -2.34 1.57 15.38
N ALA A 73 -2.95 1.54 14.21
CA ALA A 73 -4.17 2.27 13.90
C ALA A 73 -5.38 1.53 14.47
N ASN A 74 -5.56 1.61 15.80
CA ASN A 74 -6.57 0.85 16.53
C ASN A 74 -7.34 1.75 17.48
N THR A 75 -8.63 1.46 17.68
CA THR A 75 -9.50 2.18 18.62
C THR A 75 -9.46 1.60 20.03
N ASP A 76 -8.94 0.40 20.21
CA ASP A 76 -8.74 -0.20 21.54
C ASP A 76 -7.60 0.54 22.25
N VAL A 77 -7.92 1.19 23.38
CA VAL A 77 -6.96 2.00 24.12
C VAL A 77 -5.72 1.20 24.53
N SER A 78 -5.88 -0.09 24.84
CA SER A 78 -4.75 -0.95 25.22
C SER A 78 -3.80 -1.25 24.06
N LEU A 79 -4.25 -1.07 22.82
CA LEU A 79 -3.49 -1.34 21.61
C LEU A 79 -3.04 -0.07 20.88
N VAL A 80 -3.50 1.11 21.31
CA VAL A 80 -3.13 2.38 20.69
C VAL A 80 -1.70 2.72 21.08
N THR A 81 -0.83 2.79 20.09
CA THR A 81 0.58 3.18 20.25
C THR A 81 0.90 4.55 19.64
N ASN A 82 -0.04 5.12 18.89
CA ASN A 82 0.18 6.39 18.18
C ASN A 82 -0.27 7.58 19.03
N THR A 83 0.68 8.43 19.36
CA THR A 83 0.41 9.74 19.96
C THR A 83 -0.01 10.73 18.88
N PRO A 84 -0.62 11.90 19.24
CA PRO A 84 -0.88 12.96 18.24
C PRO A 84 0.38 13.40 17.49
N GLN A 85 1.53 13.42 18.16
CA GLN A 85 2.81 13.75 17.54
C GLN A 85 3.24 12.69 16.52
N ALA A 86 3.07 11.42 16.86
CA ALA A 86 3.38 10.30 15.95
C ALA A 86 2.49 10.33 14.70
N ILE A 87 1.21 10.66 14.86
CA ILE A 87 0.27 10.79 13.74
C ILE A 87 0.67 11.95 12.83
N ASN A 88 1.02 13.09 13.40
CA ASN A 88 1.49 14.25 12.64
C ASN A 88 2.79 13.95 11.90
N GLN A 89 3.72 13.23 12.53
CA GLN A 89 4.96 12.81 11.89
C GLN A 89 4.69 11.84 10.74
N SER A 90 3.76 10.92 10.93
CA SER A 90 3.34 9.98 9.87
C SER A 90 2.76 10.73 8.67
N ALA A 91 1.95 11.76 8.90
CA ALA A 91 1.39 12.56 7.82
C ALA A 91 2.50 13.28 7.04
N ALA A 92 3.50 13.83 7.74
CA ALA A 92 4.65 14.48 7.10
C ALA A 92 5.46 13.47 6.28
N ASP A 93 5.67 12.27 6.82
CA ASP A 93 6.40 11.21 6.14
C ASP A 93 5.64 10.71 4.89
N TYR A 94 4.30 10.67 4.97
CA TYR A 94 3.47 10.33 3.83
C TYR A 94 3.62 11.34 2.68
N ILE A 95 3.67 12.62 3.00
CA ILE A 95 3.90 13.67 2.00
C ILE A 95 5.27 13.49 1.34
N LYS A 96 6.31 13.17 2.13
CA LYS A 96 7.64 12.87 1.58
C LYS A 96 7.60 11.66 0.65
N PHE A 97 6.87 10.62 1.03
CA PHE A 97 6.69 9.43 0.19
C PHE A 97 6.06 9.79 -1.14
N LEU A 98 4.99 10.61 -1.13
CA LEU A 98 4.33 11.06 -2.37
C LEU A 98 5.29 11.89 -3.24
N ASN A 99 6.16 12.67 -2.64
CA ASN A 99 7.10 13.50 -3.38
C ASN A 99 8.24 12.71 -4.03
N THR A 100 8.39 11.43 -3.73
CA THR A 100 9.36 10.55 -4.39
C THR A 100 8.85 9.97 -5.70
N PHE A 101 7.59 10.15 -5.99
CA PHE A 101 6.95 9.58 -7.20
C PHE A 101 7.49 10.19 -8.49
#